data_9953e16950be02c6ab9fb6fbe917b285
#
_entry.id   9953e16950be02c6ab9fb6fbe917b285
#
_cell.length_a   1.000
_cell.length_b   1.000
_cell.length_c   1.000
_cell.angle_alpha   90.00
_cell.angle_beta   90.00
_cell.angle_gamma   90.00
#
_symmetry.space_group_name_H-M   'P 1'
#
loop_
_entity.id
_entity.type
_entity.pdbx_description
1 polymer ?
#
loop_
_entity_poly.entity_id
_entity_poly.type
_entity_poly.pdbx_seq_one_letter_code
_entity_poly.pdbx_strand_id
1 'polypeptide(L)'
;MNSLARKFFVVCFVTLFSAHSLSVTINMRDANLKAFITDISSITGKTFIIDPRVNANVTVVSNEDLSIDEAYEVFLSVLSVHGYSAVEQDSAVKIIPEINGRQNYTELLSTTTPDDKLVTTTVRPQQTSSVALVTILRPLINSQGHLAIYEPSNTLIIADRASNVRRIEKLIACLLY
;
A
#
# COMPACT_ATOMS: atom_id res chain seq x y z
N MET A 1 -57.00 -1.77 -16.31
CA MET A 1 -55.90 -0.79 -16.25
C MET A 1 -54.61 -1.57 -16.24
N ASN A 2 -53.87 -1.47 -17.33
CA ASN A 2 -53.09 -2.54 -17.94
C ASN A 2 -51.78 -2.91 -17.21
N SER A 3 -51.63 -4.20 -16.95
CA SER A 3 -50.40 -4.88 -16.45
C SER A 3 -49.13 -4.54 -17.26
N LEU A 4 -49.25 -4.12 -18.55
CA LEU A 4 -48.14 -3.69 -19.39
C LEU A 4 -47.50 -2.35 -18.96
N ALA A 5 -48.31 -1.41 -18.49
CA ALA A 5 -47.78 -0.08 -18.07
C ALA A 5 -46.94 -0.17 -16.79
N ARG A 6 -47.25 -1.15 -15.93
CA ARG A 6 -46.52 -1.38 -14.66
C ARG A 6 -45.16 -2.07 -14.90
N LYS A 7 -45.04 -2.88 -15.94
CA LYS A 7 -43.77 -3.52 -16.34
C LYS A 7 -42.83 -2.53 -17.05
N PHE A 8 -43.38 -1.56 -17.77
CA PHE A 8 -42.58 -0.53 -18.47
C PHE A 8 -41.98 0.50 -17.50
N PHE A 9 -42.67 0.77 -16.36
CA PHE A 9 -42.18 1.70 -15.33
C PHE A 9 -41.05 1.12 -14.48
N VAL A 10 -41.03 -0.19 -14.29
CA VAL A 10 -39.98 -0.89 -13.52
C VAL A 10 -38.69 -1.01 -14.33
N VAL A 11 -38.78 -1.18 -15.66
CA VAL A 11 -37.59 -1.30 -16.52
C VAL A 11 -36.89 0.06 -16.72
N CYS A 12 -37.63 1.17 -16.69
CA CYS A 12 -37.06 2.51 -16.85
C CYS A 12 -36.34 3.04 -15.59
N PHE A 13 -36.59 2.45 -14.40
CA PHE A 13 -35.97 2.88 -13.14
C PHE A 13 -34.62 2.19 -12.83
N VAL A 14 -34.29 1.11 -13.56
CA VAL A 14 -33.04 0.35 -13.34
C VAL A 14 -31.85 0.92 -14.11
N THR A 15 -32.06 1.84 -15.09
CA THR A 15 -31.00 2.34 -15.97
C THR A 15 -30.33 3.63 -15.52
N LEU A 16 -30.62 4.16 -14.33
CA LEU A 16 -30.10 5.46 -13.85
C LEU A 16 -29.03 5.39 -12.77
N PHE A 17 -28.47 4.21 -12.49
CA PHE A 17 -27.31 4.08 -11.61
C PHE A 17 -26.03 3.93 -12.45
N SER A 18 -25.71 4.95 -13.27
CA SER A 18 -24.36 5.12 -13.78
C SER A 18 -23.49 5.55 -12.60
N ALA A 19 -22.75 4.61 -12.03
CA ALA A 19 -21.66 4.93 -11.12
C ALA A 19 -20.65 5.80 -11.87
N HIS A 20 -20.66 7.11 -11.62
CA HIS A 20 -19.61 8.00 -12.09
C HIS A 20 -18.35 7.64 -11.30
N SER A 21 -17.46 6.88 -11.90
CA SER A 21 -16.10 6.74 -11.41
C SER A 21 -15.46 8.12 -11.52
N LEU A 22 -15.17 8.77 -10.39
CA LEU A 22 -14.32 9.96 -10.40
C LEU A 22 -12.93 9.49 -10.85
N SER A 23 -12.53 9.93 -12.04
CA SER A 23 -11.19 9.72 -12.57
C SER A 23 -10.38 11.01 -12.42
N VAL A 24 -9.10 10.86 -12.12
CA VAL A 24 -8.18 11.98 -11.86
C VAL A 24 -6.91 11.77 -12.66
N THR A 25 -6.49 12.79 -13.41
CA THR A 25 -5.19 12.80 -14.10
C THR A 25 -4.17 13.54 -13.25
N ILE A 26 -3.02 12.91 -12.96
CA ILE A 26 -1.95 13.50 -12.16
C ILE A 26 -0.79 13.89 -13.07
N ASN A 27 -0.55 15.19 -13.24
CA ASN A 27 0.56 15.72 -14.01
C ASN A 27 1.28 16.83 -13.24
N MET A 28 2.39 16.49 -12.62
CA MET A 28 3.22 17.41 -11.84
C MET A 28 4.66 17.32 -12.30
N ARG A 29 5.35 18.46 -12.46
CA ARG A 29 6.75 18.53 -12.80
C ARG A 29 7.46 19.42 -11.80
N ASP A 30 8.52 18.88 -11.17
CA ASP A 30 9.33 19.58 -10.17
C ASP A 30 8.48 20.25 -9.06
N ALA A 31 7.40 19.57 -8.66
CA ALA A 31 6.50 20.07 -7.63
C ALA A 31 7.02 19.68 -6.23
N ASN A 32 6.75 20.52 -5.23
CA ASN A 32 7.06 20.18 -3.86
C ASN A 32 6.19 19.02 -3.38
N LEU A 33 6.79 18.01 -2.73
CA LEU A 33 6.09 16.84 -2.22
C LEU A 33 4.92 17.21 -1.28
N LYS A 34 5.03 18.30 -0.51
CA LYS A 34 3.93 18.77 0.36
C LYS A 34 2.73 19.24 -0.45
N ALA A 35 2.94 19.90 -1.60
CA ALA A 35 1.87 20.28 -2.51
C ALA A 35 1.18 19.03 -3.07
N PHE A 36 1.95 18.04 -3.51
CA PHE A 36 1.42 16.76 -3.97
C PHE A 36 0.57 16.05 -2.90
N ILE A 37 1.03 16.02 -1.63
CA ILE A 37 0.25 15.47 -0.52
C ILE A 37 -1.08 16.21 -0.34
N THR A 38 -1.09 17.54 -0.52
CA THR A 38 -2.31 18.34 -0.40
C THR A 38 -3.32 17.98 -1.51
N ASP A 39 -2.84 17.79 -2.74
CA ASP A 39 -3.70 17.40 -3.86
C ASP A 39 -4.29 16.00 -3.64
N ILE A 40 -3.47 15.04 -3.21
CA ILE A 40 -3.93 13.69 -2.85
C ILE A 40 -4.93 13.72 -1.69
N SER A 41 -4.74 14.60 -0.69
CA SER A 41 -5.71 14.80 0.39
C SER A 41 -7.07 15.22 -0.15
N SER A 42 -7.08 16.14 -1.12
CA SER A 42 -8.32 16.63 -1.75
C SER A 42 -9.01 15.55 -2.58
N ILE A 43 -8.25 14.70 -3.26
CA ILE A 43 -8.75 13.61 -4.10
C ILE A 43 -9.31 12.46 -3.25
N THR A 44 -8.57 12.04 -2.22
CA THR A 44 -8.90 10.84 -1.41
C THR A 44 -9.80 11.16 -0.21
N GLY A 45 -9.92 12.43 0.18
CA GLY A 45 -10.61 12.85 1.41
C GLY A 45 -9.88 12.43 2.70
N LYS A 46 -8.67 11.88 2.60
CA LYS A 46 -7.87 11.47 3.76
C LYS A 46 -7.15 12.66 4.40
N THR A 47 -7.05 12.67 5.72
CA THR A 47 -6.26 13.65 6.47
C THR A 47 -4.81 13.19 6.56
N PHE A 48 -3.85 14.05 6.17
CA PHE A 48 -2.42 13.76 6.25
C PHE A 48 -1.73 14.59 7.31
N ILE A 49 -0.85 13.95 8.08
CA ILE A 49 0.07 14.58 9.03
C ILE A 49 1.47 14.42 8.47
N ILE A 50 2.14 15.52 8.18
CA ILE A 50 3.44 15.51 7.49
C ILE A 50 4.55 15.79 8.51
N ASP A 51 5.52 14.88 8.63
CA ASP A 51 6.72 15.09 9.45
C ASP A 51 7.52 16.31 8.89
N PRO A 52 8.03 17.22 9.73
CA PRO A 52 8.78 18.39 9.29
C PRO A 52 9.99 18.07 8.40
N ARG A 53 10.57 16.89 8.53
CA ARG A 53 11.72 16.41 7.73
C ARG A 53 11.34 16.00 6.31
N VAL A 54 10.05 15.90 5.99
CA VAL A 54 9.57 15.59 4.64
C VAL A 54 9.81 16.80 3.75
N ASN A 55 10.80 16.68 2.86
CA ASN A 55 11.15 17.70 1.90
C ASN A 55 11.78 17.03 0.66
N ALA A 56 11.07 17.08 -0.46
CA ALA A 56 11.51 16.56 -1.75
C ALA A 56 10.76 17.26 -2.89
N ASN A 57 11.36 17.26 -4.08
CA ASN A 57 10.66 17.63 -5.30
C ASN A 57 10.30 16.36 -6.06
N VAL A 58 9.09 16.32 -6.60
CA VAL A 58 8.53 15.18 -7.29
C VAL A 58 8.10 15.53 -8.71
N THR A 59 8.31 14.60 -9.62
CA THR A 59 7.76 14.64 -10.96
C THR A 59 6.90 13.40 -11.16
N VAL A 60 5.61 13.60 -11.37
CA VAL A 60 4.63 12.56 -11.62
C VAL A 60 3.94 12.85 -12.93
N VAL A 61 3.93 11.91 -13.85
CA VAL A 61 3.26 12.04 -15.14
C VAL A 61 2.36 10.82 -15.33
N SER A 62 1.06 11.03 -15.33
CA SER A 62 0.09 10.01 -15.70
C SER A 62 -0.48 10.35 -17.07
N ASN A 63 -0.49 9.37 -17.98
CA ASN A 63 -1.11 9.49 -19.29
C ASN A 63 -2.57 8.98 -19.32
N GLU A 64 -2.98 8.33 -18.24
CA GLU A 64 -4.31 7.74 -18.08
C GLU A 64 -5.05 8.36 -16.91
N ASP A 65 -6.37 8.35 -16.99
CA ASP A 65 -7.23 8.74 -15.90
C ASP A 65 -7.19 7.65 -14.83
N LEU A 66 -6.83 8.03 -13.60
CA LEU A 66 -6.69 7.14 -12.47
C LEU A 66 -7.98 7.19 -11.62
N SER A 67 -8.38 6.05 -11.09
CA SER A 67 -9.34 5.99 -9.99
C SER A 67 -8.71 6.56 -8.70
N ILE A 68 -9.52 6.83 -7.68
CA ILE A 68 -9.04 7.34 -6.39
C ILE A 68 -8.05 6.35 -5.74
N ASP A 69 -8.31 5.05 -5.84
CA ASP A 69 -7.44 4.02 -5.27
C ASP A 69 -6.11 3.93 -6.02
N GLU A 70 -6.13 3.97 -7.36
CA GLU A 70 -4.92 3.98 -8.18
C GLU A 70 -4.09 5.26 -7.94
N ALA A 71 -4.74 6.42 -7.78
CA ALA A 71 -4.07 7.66 -7.44
C ALA A 71 -3.36 7.56 -6.06
N TYR A 72 -3.99 6.86 -5.10
CA TYR A 72 -3.38 6.60 -3.81
C TYR A 72 -2.20 5.62 -3.90
N GLU A 73 -2.27 4.58 -4.74
CA GLU A 73 -1.14 3.67 -5.00
C GLU A 73 0.04 4.40 -5.64
N VAL A 74 -0.21 5.25 -6.64
CA VAL A 74 0.83 6.13 -7.23
C VAL A 74 1.45 7.02 -6.17
N PHE A 75 0.65 7.59 -5.28
CA PHE A 75 1.14 8.39 -4.17
C PHE A 75 2.07 7.59 -3.24
N LEU A 76 1.71 6.37 -2.84
CA LEU A 76 2.55 5.51 -2.03
C LEU A 76 3.88 5.18 -2.74
N SER A 77 3.83 4.94 -4.04
CA SER A 77 5.01 4.69 -4.88
C SER A 77 5.94 5.92 -4.90
N VAL A 78 5.40 7.12 -5.06
CA VAL A 78 6.17 8.37 -5.03
C VAL A 78 6.84 8.57 -3.67
N LEU A 79 6.12 8.38 -2.57
CA LEU A 79 6.71 8.44 -1.22
C LEU A 79 7.87 7.46 -1.07
N SER A 80 7.68 6.24 -1.54
CA SER A 80 8.68 5.17 -1.53
C SER A 80 9.97 5.55 -2.23
N VAL A 81 9.88 6.10 -3.45
CA VAL A 81 11.05 6.55 -4.23
C VAL A 81 11.86 7.60 -3.48
N HIS A 82 11.20 8.45 -2.71
CA HIS A 82 11.84 9.50 -1.93
C HIS A 82 12.23 9.08 -0.49
N GLY A 83 12.05 7.79 -0.14
CA GLY A 83 12.41 7.26 1.19
C GLY A 83 11.45 7.69 2.30
N TYR A 84 10.19 7.94 1.96
CA TYR A 84 9.11 8.23 2.91
C TYR A 84 8.09 7.10 2.92
N SER A 85 7.32 7.03 4.00
CA SER A 85 6.26 6.06 4.19
C SER A 85 5.00 6.71 4.72
N ALA A 86 3.86 6.22 4.28
CA ALA A 86 2.56 6.54 4.81
C ALA A 86 2.16 5.50 5.87
N VAL A 87 1.94 5.94 7.10
CA VAL A 87 1.48 5.11 8.22
C VAL A 87 0.05 5.48 8.53
N GLU A 88 -0.88 4.60 8.26
CA GLU A 88 -2.29 4.81 8.58
C GLU A 88 -2.53 4.66 10.08
N GLN A 89 -3.24 5.63 10.65
CA GLN A 89 -3.75 5.62 12.01
C GLN A 89 -5.25 5.96 11.96
N ASP A 90 -5.99 5.64 12.99
CA ASP A 90 -7.47 5.66 13.03
C ASP A 90 -8.15 6.84 12.31
N SER A 91 -7.58 8.04 12.37
CA SER A 91 -8.17 9.27 11.80
C SER A 91 -7.29 10.01 10.81
N ALA A 92 -6.04 9.59 10.61
CA ALA A 92 -5.10 10.30 9.75
C ALA A 92 -3.97 9.39 9.25
N VAL A 93 -3.37 9.77 8.12
CA VAL A 93 -2.20 9.13 7.53
C VAL A 93 -0.98 9.97 7.86
N LYS A 94 -0.01 9.40 8.58
CA LYS A 94 1.26 10.07 8.89
C LYS A 94 2.29 9.81 7.80
N ILE A 95 2.85 10.88 7.25
CA ILE A 95 3.97 10.81 6.31
C ILE A 95 5.27 11.03 7.10
N ILE A 96 6.10 10.01 7.16
CA ILE A 96 7.34 10.00 7.94
C ILE A 96 8.49 9.43 7.11
N PRO A 97 9.76 9.77 7.43
CA PRO A 97 10.91 9.08 6.84
C PRO A 97 10.85 7.57 7.10
N GLU A 98 11.15 6.76 6.08
CA GLU A 98 11.01 5.29 6.13
C GLU A 98 11.79 4.65 7.28
N ILE A 99 12.95 5.20 7.63
CA ILE A 99 13.77 4.71 8.75
C ILE A 99 13.02 4.75 10.10
N ASN A 100 12.11 5.70 10.28
CA ASN A 100 11.29 5.81 11.49
C ASN A 100 9.99 5.01 11.38
N GLY A 101 9.60 4.68 10.17
CA GLY A 101 8.40 3.89 9.89
C GLY A 101 8.44 2.53 10.56
N ARG A 102 9.61 1.86 10.57
CA ARG A 102 9.80 0.50 11.11
C ARG A 102 9.26 0.28 12.53
N GLN A 103 9.26 1.30 13.36
CA GLN A 103 8.80 1.21 14.76
C GLN A 103 7.29 1.38 14.92
N ASN A 104 6.61 1.80 13.84
CA ASN A 104 5.19 2.13 13.87
C ASN A 104 4.31 1.17 13.05
N TYR A 105 4.90 0.11 12.45
CA TYR A 105 4.11 -0.83 11.64
C TYR A 105 3.43 -1.88 12.50
N THR A 106 2.13 -1.73 12.60
CA THR A 106 1.25 -2.70 13.25
C THR A 106 0.38 -3.44 12.23
N GLU A 107 0.39 -3.01 10.97
CA GLU A 107 -0.48 -3.60 9.97
C GLU A 107 0.08 -4.93 9.47
N LEU A 108 -0.77 -5.95 9.55
CA LEU A 108 -0.47 -7.28 8.99
C LEU A 108 -0.74 -7.29 7.49
N LEU A 109 0.08 -8.06 6.75
CA LEU A 109 -0.11 -8.25 5.33
C LEU A 109 -1.51 -8.82 5.03
N SER A 110 -2.23 -8.18 4.12
CA SER A 110 -3.50 -8.64 3.56
C SER A 110 -3.37 -8.82 2.04
N THR A 111 -4.31 -9.54 1.42
CA THR A 111 -4.36 -9.71 -0.04
C THR A 111 -4.63 -8.40 -0.77
N THR A 112 -5.31 -7.47 -0.13
CA THR A 112 -5.68 -6.15 -0.67
C THR A 112 -4.69 -5.05 -0.33
N THR A 113 -3.61 -5.35 0.43
CA THR A 113 -2.61 -4.34 0.80
C THR A 113 -1.84 -3.85 -0.43
N PRO A 114 -1.76 -2.53 -0.69
CA PRO A 114 -0.96 -1.96 -1.77
C PRO A 114 0.49 -2.39 -1.71
N ASP A 115 1.13 -2.56 -2.87
CA ASP A 115 2.47 -3.14 -3.01
C ASP A 115 3.57 -2.32 -2.31
N ASP A 116 3.47 -1.00 -2.31
CA ASP A 116 4.45 -0.10 -1.69
C ASP A 116 4.16 0.22 -0.21
N LYS A 117 3.09 -0.35 0.33
CA LYS A 117 2.78 -0.19 1.76
C LYS A 117 3.74 -1.05 2.59
N LEU A 118 4.24 -0.48 3.69
CA LEU A 118 5.06 -1.22 4.64
C LEU A 118 4.16 -2.06 5.54
N VAL A 119 4.51 -3.33 5.69
CA VAL A 119 3.73 -4.31 6.47
C VAL A 119 4.66 -5.20 7.29
N THR A 120 4.08 -5.80 8.31
CA THR A 120 4.74 -6.86 9.07
C THR A 120 3.98 -8.16 8.87
N THR A 121 4.70 -9.25 8.63
CA THR A 121 4.14 -10.60 8.58
C THR A 121 4.95 -11.57 9.43
N THR A 122 4.34 -12.69 9.77
CA THR A 122 4.99 -13.78 10.46
C THR A 122 4.86 -15.05 9.65
N VAL A 123 5.99 -15.72 9.40
CA VAL A 123 6.03 -17.00 8.68
C VAL A 123 6.61 -18.06 9.58
N ARG A 124 5.91 -19.19 9.69
CA ARG A 124 6.36 -20.34 10.49
C ARG A 124 6.72 -21.52 9.56
N PRO A 125 8.01 -21.71 9.24
CA PRO A 125 8.45 -22.85 8.45
C PRO A 125 8.19 -24.16 9.22
N GLN A 126 7.66 -25.18 8.52
CA GLN A 126 7.36 -26.46 9.15
C GLN A 126 8.44 -27.50 8.94
N GLN A 127 9.17 -27.45 7.83
CA GLN A 127 10.14 -28.50 7.40
C GLN A 127 11.59 -28.06 7.53
N THR A 128 11.86 -26.81 7.91
CA THR A 128 13.21 -26.27 8.05
C THR A 128 13.31 -25.33 9.24
N SER A 129 14.54 -25.05 9.67
CA SER A 129 14.78 -24.08 10.74
C SER A 129 14.68 -22.65 10.19
N SER A 130 13.99 -21.78 10.93
CA SER A 130 13.96 -20.34 10.66
C SER A 130 15.37 -19.73 10.65
N VAL A 131 16.30 -20.26 11.46
CA VAL A 131 17.71 -19.83 11.53
C VAL A 131 18.41 -20.06 10.17
N ALA A 132 18.20 -21.21 9.54
CA ALA A 132 18.77 -21.51 8.23
C ALA A 132 18.22 -20.59 7.14
N LEU A 133 16.92 -20.30 7.18
CA LEU A 133 16.26 -19.42 6.21
C LEU A 133 16.73 -17.96 6.31
N VAL A 134 17.00 -17.46 7.51
CA VAL A 134 17.46 -16.06 7.69
C VAL A 134 18.72 -15.77 6.90
N THR A 135 19.68 -16.69 6.88
CA THR A 135 20.95 -16.49 6.15
C THR A 135 20.69 -16.29 4.64
N ILE A 136 19.72 -17.03 4.09
CA ILE A 136 19.35 -16.96 2.65
C ILE A 136 18.48 -15.74 2.38
N LEU A 137 17.57 -15.40 3.28
CA LEU A 137 16.57 -14.35 3.07
C LEU A 137 17.10 -12.94 3.38
N ARG A 138 18.06 -12.81 4.28
CA ARG A 138 18.60 -11.49 4.70
C ARG A 138 19.06 -10.61 3.54
N PRO A 139 19.77 -11.11 2.50
CA PRO A 139 20.16 -10.31 1.34
C PRO A 139 18.99 -9.86 0.47
N LEU A 140 17.81 -10.49 0.62
CA LEU A 140 16.61 -10.20 -0.16
C LEU A 140 15.68 -9.19 0.53
N ILE A 141 15.92 -8.90 1.79
CA ILE A 141 15.21 -7.87 2.55
C ILE A 141 15.77 -6.50 2.15
N ASN A 142 14.88 -5.53 1.97
CA ASN A 142 15.27 -4.16 1.69
C ASN A 142 16.19 -3.62 2.81
N SER A 143 17.09 -2.69 2.48
CA SER A 143 17.97 -2.02 3.47
C SER A 143 17.18 -1.37 4.60
N GLN A 144 15.94 -0.97 4.34
CA GLN A 144 15.00 -0.41 5.30
C GLN A 144 14.06 -1.47 5.92
N GLY A 145 14.08 -2.71 5.43
CA GLY A 145 13.31 -3.82 5.96
C GLY A 145 13.93 -4.44 7.23
N HIS A 146 13.16 -5.27 7.93
CA HIS A 146 13.60 -5.99 9.12
C HIS A 146 13.28 -7.47 9.03
N LEU A 147 14.22 -8.32 9.46
CA LEU A 147 14.07 -9.76 9.54
C LEU A 147 14.56 -10.23 10.92
N ALA A 148 13.66 -10.78 11.70
CA ALA A 148 13.93 -11.34 13.00
C ALA A 148 13.46 -12.78 13.11
N ILE A 149 14.01 -13.51 14.09
CA ILE A 149 13.64 -14.89 14.42
C ILE A 149 13.10 -14.93 15.84
N TYR A 150 12.01 -15.66 16.02
CA TYR A 150 11.55 -16.10 17.30
C TYR A 150 11.74 -17.62 17.39
N GLU A 151 12.89 -18.05 17.92
CA GLU A 151 13.34 -19.46 17.96
C GLU A 151 12.36 -20.39 18.67
N PRO A 152 11.72 -20.02 19.80
CA PRO A 152 10.86 -20.96 20.53
C PRO A 152 9.70 -21.50 19.70
N SER A 153 9.18 -20.72 18.75
CA SER A 153 8.10 -21.14 17.85
C SER A 153 8.55 -21.37 16.42
N ASN A 154 9.87 -21.34 16.13
CA ASN A 154 10.42 -21.44 14.79
C ASN A 154 9.79 -20.41 13.81
N THR A 155 9.60 -19.18 14.27
CA THR A 155 8.88 -18.15 13.51
C THR A 155 9.82 -17.08 12.99
N LEU A 156 9.65 -16.71 11.71
CA LEU A 156 10.26 -15.53 11.10
C LEU A 156 9.30 -14.35 11.25
N ILE A 157 9.82 -13.20 11.64
CA ILE A 157 9.11 -11.93 11.62
C ILE A 157 9.75 -11.08 10.52
N ILE A 158 8.96 -10.71 9.53
CA ILE A 158 9.41 -9.98 8.34
C ILE A 158 8.65 -8.66 8.29
N ALA A 159 9.37 -7.54 8.30
CA ALA A 159 8.80 -6.21 8.08
C ALA A 159 9.45 -5.60 6.84
N ASP A 160 8.68 -5.39 5.79
CA ASP A 160 9.14 -4.84 4.51
C ASP A 160 7.93 -4.34 3.70
N ARG A 161 8.13 -3.88 2.48
CA ARG A 161 7.04 -3.56 1.57
C ARG A 161 6.23 -4.80 1.21
N ALA A 162 4.93 -4.63 1.07
CA ALA A 162 4.01 -5.73 0.82
C ALA A 162 4.41 -6.56 -0.41
N SER A 163 4.87 -5.93 -1.50
CA SER A 163 5.38 -6.60 -2.70
C SER A 163 6.58 -7.51 -2.39
N ASN A 164 7.56 -7.01 -1.59
CA ASN A 164 8.73 -7.80 -1.22
C ASN A 164 8.37 -8.94 -0.25
N VAL A 165 7.50 -8.68 0.72
CA VAL A 165 7.01 -9.69 1.65
C VAL A 165 6.33 -10.84 0.90
N ARG A 166 5.39 -10.53 -0.03
CA ARG A 166 4.75 -11.54 -0.87
C ARG A 166 5.76 -12.37 -1.69
N ARG A 167 6.80 -11.70 -2.22
CA ARG A 167 7.89 -12.39 -2.93
C ARG A 167 8.63 -13.36 -2.02
N ILE A 168 8.96 -12.94 -0.80
CA ILE A 168 9.68 -13.77 0.18
C ILE A 168 8.83 -14.94 0.64
N GLU A 169 7.54 -14.75 0.90
CA GLU A 169 6.61 -15.83 1.25
C GLU A 169 6.56 -16.91 0.15
N LYS A 170 6.49 -16.49 -1.14
CA LYS A 170 6.55 -17.41 -2.27
C LYS A 170 7.87 -18.18 -2.34
N LEU A 171 9.01 -17.50 -2.08
CA LEU A 171 10.32 -18.16 -2.05
C LEU A 171 10.40 -19.18 -0.92
N ILE A 172 9.93 -18.83 0.27
CA ILE A 172 9.87 -19.78 1.40
C ILE A 172 9.02 -20.99 1.03
N ALA A 173 7.85 -20.77 0.44
CA ALA A 173 7.00 -21.86 -0.01
C ALA A 173 7.71 -22.80 -1.02
N CYS A 174 8.46 -22.26 -1.97
CA CYS A 174 9.26 -23.03 -2.93
C CYS A 174 10.43 -23.80 -2.28
N LEU A 175 11.03 -23.25 -1.23
CA LEU A 175 12.17 -23.88 -0.53
C LEU A 175 11.71 -25.03 0.39
N LEU A 176 10.41 -25.08 0.71
CA LEU A 176 9.84 -26.08 1.62
C LEU A 176 9.18 -27.27 0.90
N TYR A 177 9.16 -27.27 -0.44
CA TYR A 177 8.75 -28.38 -1.28
C TYR A 177 10.00 -29.17 -1.72
#